data_0182c26092a7f4d923a4d7ba13739238
#
_entry.id   0182c26092a7f4d923a4d7ba13739238
#
_cell.length_a   1.000
_cell.length_b   1.000
_cell.length_c   1.000
_cell.angle_alpha   90.00
_cell.angle_beta   90.00
_cell.angle_gamma   90.00
#
_symmetry.space_group_name_H-M   'P 1'
#
loop_
_entity.id
_entity.type
_entity.pdbx_description
1 polymer ?
#
loop_
_entity_poly.entity_id
_entity_poly.type
_entity_poly.pdbx_seq_one_letter_code
_entity_poly.pdbx_strand_id
1 'polypeptide(L)'
;MISALNLIVVVVIVVAGALAFVVLINLINVNISERIREIATLKVLGFNNREVNSYIFKEIMVLTLIGAVLGLPLGKIEENVIMTVINMENILFSYTIKPFTYIISFAITIIFTVIVMLITRKSLRKIEMVESLKSVE
;
A
#
# COMPACT_ATOMS: atom_id res chain seq x y z
N MET A 1 -24.98 16.92 -15.20
CA MET A 1 -24.92 15.45 -15.03
C MET A 1 -23.50 14.91 -15.07
N ILE A 2 -22.68 15.27 -16.05
CA ILE A 2 -21.25 14.83 -16.15
C ILE A 2 -20.41 15.30 -14.96
N SER A 3 -20.61 16.50 -14.45
CA SER A 3 -19.88 17.04 -13.29
C SER A 3 -20.18 16.30 -11.99
N ALA A 4 -21.42 15.84 -11.81
CA ALA A 4 -21.81 15.05 -10.64
C ALA A 4 -21.17 13.65 -10.66
N LEU A 5 -21.10 13.01 -11.83
CA LEU A 5 -20.41 11.73 -12.00
C LEU A 5 -18.90 11.86 -11.72
N ASN A 6 -18.27 12.91 -12.22
CA ASN A 6 -16.86 13.16 -11.92
C ASN A 6 -16.60 13.39 -10.42
N LEU A 7 -17.51 14.11 -9.74
CA LEU A 7 -17.40 14.29 -8.29
C LEU A 7 -17.47 12.95 -7.53
N ILE A 8 -18.43 12.10 -7.90
CA ILE A 8 -18.58 10.77 -7.29
C ILE A 8 -17.31 9.93 -7.49
N VAL A 9 -16.78 9.91 -8.71
CA VAL A 9 -15.53 9.17 -9.01
C VAL A 9 -14.37 9.68 -8.18
N VAL A 10 -14.19 10.99 -8.06
CA VAL A 10 -13.13 11.57 -7.23
C VAL A 10 -13.29 11.19 -5.76
N VAL A 11 -14.50 11.26 -5.22
CA VAL A 11 -14.78 10.88 -3.83
C VAL A 11 -14.45 9.39 -3.60
N VAL A 12 -14.86 8.51 -4.51
CA VAL A 12 -14.54 7.06 -4.42
C VAL A 12 -13.05 6.83 -4.45
N ILE A 13 -12.31 7.49 -5.34
CA ILE A 13 -10.85 7.37 -5.41
C ILE A 13 -10.18 7.83 -4.11
N VAL A 14 -10.61 8.95 -3.54
CA VAL A 14 -10.07 9.50 -2.28
C VAL A 14 -10.35 8.55 -1.12
N VAL A 15 -11.57 8.03 -1.01
CA VAL A 15 -11.95 7.09 0.07
C VAL A 15 -11.20 5.77 -0.07
N ALA A 16 -11.10 5.23 -1.28
CA ALA A 16 -10.34 4.01 -1.56
C ALA A 16 -8.84 4.21 -1.24
N GLY A 17 -8.27 5.36 -1.63
CA GLY A 17 -6.89 5.72 -1.30
C GLY A 17 -6.65 5.84 0.21
N ALA A 18 -7.56 6.47 0.94
CA ALA A 18 -7.49 6.59 2.39
C ALA A 18 -7.56 5.22 3.07
N LEU A 19 -8.46 4.34 2.61
CA LEU A 19 -8.56 2.97 3.12
C LEU A 19 -7.27 2.19 2.87
N ALA A 20 -6.75 2.21 1.65
CA ALA A 20 -5.49 1.57 1.30
C ALA A 20 -4.33 2.07 2.15
N PHE A 21 -4.28 3.37 2.43
CA PHE A 21 -3.28 3.99 3.29
C PHE A 21 -3.34 3.44 4.73
N VAL A 22 -4.51 3.38 5.33
CA VAL A 22 -4.71 2.83 6.69
C VAL A 22 -4.33 1.36 6.76
N VAL A 23 -4.75 0.57 5.76
CA VAL A 23 -4.42 -0.87 5.68
C VAL A 23 -2.91 -1.09 5.55
N LEU A 24 -2.23 -0.31 4.69
CA LEU A 24 -0.78 -0.40 4.53
C LEU A 24 -0.03 -0.04 5.81
N ILE A 25 -0.42 1.03 6.51
CA ILE A 25 0.20 1.39 7.80
C ILE A 25 0.01 0.26 8.81
N ASN A 26 -1.18 -0.29 8.94
CA ASN A 26 -1.45 -1.39 9.85
C ASN A 26 -0.62 -2.63 9.50
N LEU A 27 -0.57 -3.01 8.24
CA LEU A 27 0.19 -4.17 7.78
C LEU A 27 1.69 -4.01 8.08
N ILE A 28 2.25 -2.83 7.83
CA ILE A 28 3.66 -2.53 8.12
C ILE A 28 3.92 -2.57 9.63
N ASN A 29 3.04 -2.00 10.45
CA ASN A 29 3.19 -2.01 11.91
C ASN A 29 3.14 -3.44 12.46
N VAL A 30 2.21 -4.27 12.00
CA VAL A 30 2.11 -5.69 12.38
C VAL A 30 3.36 -6.46 11.96
N ASN A 31 3.80 -6.32 10.72
CA ASN A 31 5.00 -6.98 10.20
C ASN A 31 6.25 -6.65 11.04
N ILE A 32 6.41 -5.38 11.42
CA ILE A 32 7.52 -4.94 12.27
C ILE A 32 7.39 -5.52 13.68
N SER A 33 6.20 -5.50 14.28
CA SER A 33 5.96 -6.04 15.62
C SER A 33 6.23 -7.54 15.72
N GLU A 34 5.88 -8.30 14.68
CA GLU A 34 6.16 -9.73 14.62
C GLU A 34 7.66 -10.03 14.51
N ARG A 35 8.44 -9.14 13.90
CA ARG A 35 9.88 -9.32 13.66
C ARG A 35 10.78 -8.58 14.64
N ILE A 36 10.24 -8.03 15.71
CA ILE A 36 11.00 -7.27 16.70
C ILE A 36 12.20 -8.06 17.26
N ARG A 37 12.03 -9.37 17.47
CA ARG A 37 13.10 -10.26 17.94
C ARG A 37 14.21 -10.44 16.90
N GLU A 38 13.86 -10.61 15.62
CA GLU A 38 14.83 -10.72 14.52
C GLU A 38 15.61 -9.43 14.36
N ILE A 39 14.93 -8.29 14.44
CA ILE A 39 15.52 -6.95 14.40
C ILE A 39 16.49 -6.75 15.57
N ALA A 40 16.12 -7.16 16.78
CA ALA A 40 16.97 -7.10 17.95
C ALA A 40 18.23 -7.96 17.77
N THR A 41 18.09 -9.17 17.24
CA THR A 41 19.24 -10.06 16.96
C THR A 41 20.21 -9.43 15.95
N LEU A 42 19.71 -8.84 14.87
CA LEU A 42 20.55 -8.14 13.89
C LEU A 42 21.30 -6.97 14.51
N LYS A 43 20.66 -6.24 15.43
CA LYS A 43 21.32 -5.13 16.16
C LYS A 43 22.40 -5.61 17.10
N VAL A 44 22.18 -6.73 17.81
CA VAL A 44 23.21 -7.35 18.68
C VAL A 44 24.42 -7.82 17.87
N LEU A 45 24.20 -8.28 16.63
CA LEU A 45 25.25 -8.65 15.67
C LEU A 45 25.99 -7.44 15.09
N GLY A 46 25.64 -6.20 15.49
CA GLY A 46 26.33 -4.98 15.07
C GLY A 46 25.82 -4.31 13.80
N PHE A 47 24.68 -4.75 13.27
CA PHE A 47 24.06 -4.09 12.13
C PHE A 47 23.55 -2.69 12.49
N ASN A 48 23.84 -1.72 11.63
CA ASN A 48 23.39 -0.34 11.83
C ASN A 48 21.87 -0.22 11.55
N ASN A 49 21.19 0.67 12.26
CA ASN A 49 19.76 0.97 12.08
C ASN A 49 19.37 1.25 10.61
N ARG A 50 20.28 1.81 9.81
CA ARG A 50 20.06 2.04 8.38
C ARG A 50 20.00 0.74 7.57
N GLU A 51 20.80 -0.24 7.94
CA GLU A 51 20.89 -1.54 7.25
C GLU A 51 19.63 -2.37 7.56
N VAL A 52 19.22 -2.42 8.82
CA VAL A 52 18.01 -3.09 9.28
C VAL A 52 16.77 -2.49 8.60
N ASN A 53 16.64 -1.17 8.61
CA ASN A 53 15.54 -0.49 7.93
C ASN A 53 15.54 -0.75 6.42
N SER A 54 16.73 -0.76 5.79
CA SER A 54 16.83 -1.06 4.36
C SER A 54 16.39 -2.49 4.03
N TYR A 55 16.66 -3.44 4.90
CA TYR A 55 16.23 -4.82 4.75
C TYR A 55 14.70 -4.94 4.77
N ILE A 56 14.06 -4.36 5.79
CA ILE A 56 12.58 -4.34 5.93
C ILE A 56 11.92 -3.64 4.74
N PHE A 57 12.47 -2.51 4.31
CA PHE A 57 11.91 -1.75 3.19
C PHE A 57 12.02 -2.50 1.85
N LYS A 58 13.10 -3.22 1.61
CA LYS A 58 13.25 -4.05 0.42
C LYS A 58 12.18 -5.14 0.38
N GLU A 59 11.91 -5.78 1.50
CA GLU A 59 10.89 -6.81 1.60
C GLU A 59 9.47 -6.24 1.33
N ILE A 60 9.12 -5.13 1.97
CA ILE A 60 7.84 -4.45 1.73
C ILE A 60 7.70 -4.05 0.26
N MET A 61 8.77 -3.57 -0.37
CA MET A 61 8.76 -3.20 -1.78
C MET A 61 8.52 -4.40 -2.68
N VAL A 62 9.16 -5.54 -2.41
CA VAL A 62 8.94 -6.79 -3.16
C VAL A 62 7.49 -7.25 -3.02
N LEU A 63 6.94 -7.27 -1.80
CA LEU A 63 5.55 -7.64 -1.55
C LEU A 63 4.58 -6.70 -2.26
N THR A 64 4.86 -5.39 -2.26
CA THR A 64 4.05 -4.40 -2.99
C THR A 64 4.10 -4.63 -4.50
N LEU A 65 5.26 -4.93 -5.06
CA LEU A 65 5.40 -5.23 -6.49
C LEU A 65 4.57 -6.46 -6.88
N ILE A 66 4.68 -7.53 -6.10
CA ILE A 66 3.87 -8.75 -6.32
C ILE A 66 2.37 -8.41 -6.21
N GLY A 67 1.97 -7.71 -5.16
CA GLY A 67 0.59 -7.29 -4.95
C GLY A 67 0.06 -6.41 -6.07
N ALA A 68 0.85 -5.46 -6.56
CA ALA A 68 0.47 -4.59 -7.67
C ALA A 68 0.30 -5.37 -8.99
N VAL A 69 1.22 -6.30 -9.29
CA VAL A 69 1.14 -7.14 -10.49
C VAL A 69 -0.09 -8.07 -10.43
N LEU A 70 -0.42 -8.63 -9.27
CA LEU A 70 -1.62 -9.46 -9.11
C LEU A 70 -2.91 -8.62 -9.05
N GLY A 71 -2.85 -7.43 -8.47
CA GLY A 71 -4.00 -6.53 -8.34
C GLY A 71 -4.53 -6.00 -9.69
N LEU A 72 -3.65 -5.77 -10.66
CA LEU A 72 -4.07 -5.28 -11.98
C LEU A 72 -5.01 -6.25 -12.72
N PRO A 73 -4.72 -7.55 -12.89
CA PRO A 73 -5.64 -8.48 -13.51
C PRO A 73 -6.91 -8.70 -12.68
N LEU A 74 -6.82 -8.71 -11.34
CA LEU A 74 -7.99 -8.81 -10.48
C LEU A 74 -8.92 -7.60 -10.65
N GLY A 75 -8.38 -6.38 -10.71
CA GLY A 75 -9.14 -5.17 -10.99
C GLY A 75 -9.84 -5.22 -12.37
N LYS A 76 -9.22 -5.85 -13.37
CA LYS A 76 -9.84 -6.06 -14.67
C LYS A 76 -11.00 -7.05 -14.62
N ILE A 77 -10.86 -8.11 -13.83
CA ILE A 77 -11.94 -9.09 -13.63
C ILE A 77 -13.12 -8.41 -12.92
N GLU A 78 -12.85 -7.64 -11.86
CA GLU A 78 -13.87 -6.90 -11.13
C GLU A 78 -14.61 -5.90 -12.02
N GLU A 79 -13.90 -5.15 -12.85
CA GLU A 79 -14.51 -4.25 -13.83
C GLU A 79 -15.46 -4.99 -14.78
N ASN A 80 -15.03 -6.13 -15.32
CA ASN A 80 -15.89 -6.94 -16.21
C ASN A 80 -17.16 -7.42 -15.52
N VAL A 81 -17.07 -7.84 -14.25
CA VAL A 81 -18.24 -8.26 -13.45
C VAL A 81 -19.20 -7.09 -13.25
N ILE A 82 -18.70 -5.93 -12.83
CA ILE A 82 -19.50 -4.72 -12.63
C ILE A 82 -20.22 -4.32 -13.91
N MET A 83 -19.49 -4.29 -15.04
CA MET A 83 -20.07 -3.92 -16.33
C MET A 83 -21.10 -4.92 -16.85
N THR A 84 -20.94 -6.19 -16.54
CA THR A 84 -21.96 -7.21 -16.88
C THR A 84 -23.26 -6.95 -16.13
N VAL A 85 -23.19 -6.55 -14.87
CA VAL A 85 -24.38 -6.23 -14.05
C VAL A 85 -25.06 -4.95 -14.55
N ILE A 86 -24.30 -3.92 -14.88
CA ILE A 86 -24.84 -2.63 -15.36
C ILE A 86 -25.47 -2.76 -16.76
N ASN A 87 -24.88 -3.54 -17.65
CA ASN A 87 -25.40 -3.73 -19.01
C ASN A 87 -26.75 -4.46 -19.08
N MET A 88 -27.23 -5.06 -18.00
CA MET A 88 -28.56 -5.66 -17.94
C MET A 88 -29.71 -4.64 -18.01
N GLU A 89 -29.45 -3.34 -17.83
CA GLU A 89 -30.44 -2.27 -17.80
C GLU A 89 -30.54 -1.42 -19.10
N ASN A 90 -30.17 -1.95 -20.27
CA ASN A 90 -30.24 -1.25 -21.57
C ASN A 90 -29.41 0.03 -21.74
N ILE A 91 -28.37 0.21 -20.94
CA ILE A 91 -27.42 1.32 -21.12
C ILE A 91 -26.11 0.77 -21.67
N LEU A 92 -25.88 0.96 -22.96
CA LEU A 92 -24.63 0.56 -23.62
C LEU A 92 -23.50 1.54 -23.21
N PHE A 93 -22.78 1.22 -22.17
CA PHE A 93 -21.50 1.89 -21.88
C PHE A 93 -20.40 1.21 -22.70
N SER A 94 -19.86 1.92 -23.67
CA SER A 94 -18.62 1.49 -24.34
C SER A 94 -17.44 1.75 -23.40
N TYR A 95 -17.00 0.70 -22.73
CA TYR A 95 -15.87 0.76 -21.80
C TYR A 95 -14.66 0.05 -22.42
N THR A 96 -13.60 0.78 -22.56
CA THR A 96 -12.29 0.22 -22.91
C THR A 96 -11.29 0.86 -22.01
N ILE A 97 -10.73 0.10 -21.04
CA ILE A 97 -9.62 0.59 -20.23
C ILE A 97 -8.42 0.78 -21.17
N LYS A 98 -7.96 2.02 -21.29
CA LYS A 98 -6.74 2.31 -22.04
C LYS A 98 -5.54 1.68 -21.31
N PRO A 99 -4.56 1.10 -22.04
CA PRO A 99 -3.35 0.54 -21.42
C PRO A 99 -2.62 1.52 -20.50
N PHE A 100 -2.74 2.80 -20.80
CA PHE A 100 -2.17 3.88 -19.98
C PHE A 100 -2.72 3.93 -18.54
N THR A 101 -3.98 3.54 -18.33
CA THR A 101 -4.61 3.48 -16.99
C THR A 101 -3.90 2.47 -16.08
N TYR A 102 -3.47 1.33 -16.62
CA TYR A 102 -2.71 0.33 -15.85
C TYR A 102 -1.37 0.88 -15.38
N ILE A 103 -0.68 1.63 -16.22
CA ILE A 103 0.61 2.26 -15.91
C ILE A 103 0.41 3.30 -14.79
N ILE A 104 -0.63 4.13 -14.88
CA ILE A 104 -0.95 5.14 -13.86
C ILE A 104 -1.29 4.46 -12.53
N SER A 105 -2.14 3.43 -12.53
CA SER A 105 -2.52 2.71 -11.33
C SER A 105 -1.31 2.07 -10.65
N PHE A 106 -0.43 1.45 -11.43
CA PHE A 106 0.83 0.89 -10.92
C PHE A 106 1.72 1.98 -10.31
N ALA A 107 1.91 3.09 -11.01
CA ALA A 107 2.72 4.21 -10.52
C ALA A 107 2.16 4.81 -9.22
N ILE A 108 0.84 5.01 -9.14
CA ILE A 108 0.17 5.50 -7.92
C ILE A 108 0.40 4.53 -6.75
N THR A 109 0.28 3.22 -6.97
CA THR A 109 0.52 2.21 -5.93
C THR A 109 1.95 2.29 -5.38
N ILE A 110 2.94 2.42 -6.25
CA ILE A 110 4.34 2.56 -5.84
C ILE A 110 4.56 3.87 -5.07
N ILE A 111 4.02 4.98 -5.55
CA ILE A 111 4.12 6.28 -4.87
C ILE A 111 3.50 6.20 -3.47
N PHE A 112 2.31 5.62 -3.34
CA PHE A 112 1.65 5.41 -2.06
C PHE A 112 2.51 4.58 -1.10
N THR A 113 3.06 3.48 -1.57
CA THR A 113 3.93 2.61 -0.77
C THR A 113 5.16 3.37 -0.27
N VAL A 114 5.81 4.15 -1.13
CA VAL A 114 6.97 4.97 -0.75
C VAL A 114 6.58 6.00 0.32
N ILE A 115 5.44 6.68 0.18
CA ILE A 115 4.93 7.64 1.17
C ILE A 115 4.72 6.96 2.52
N VAL A 116 4.04 5.81 2.55
CA VAL A 116 3.79 5.04 3.78
C VAL A 116 5.10 4.60 4.41
N MET A 117 6.06 4.10 3.63
CA MET A 117 7.39 3.72 4.12
C MET A 117 8.12 4.88 4.78
N LEU A 118 8.07 6.07 4.18
CA LEU A 118 8.71 7.27 4.75
C LEU A 118 8.07 7.68 6.08
N ILE A 119 6.74 7.61 6.18
CA ILE A 119 6.01 7.92 7.42
C ILE A 119 6.36 6.89 8.50
N THR A 120 6.32 5.61 8.16
CA THR A 120 6.62 4.51 9.09
C THR A 120 8.06 4.55 9.58
N ARG A 121 9.02 4.92 8.73
CA ARG A 121 10.41 5.11 9.14
C ARG A 121 10.57 6.12 10.25
N LYS A 122 9.77 7.19 10.25
CA LYS A 122 9.79 8.22 11.29
C LYS A 122 9.17 7.68 12.60
N SER A 123 8.15 6.85 12.50
CA SER A 123 7.49 6.20 13.65
C SER A 123 8.40 5.15 14.31
N LEU A 124 9.09 4.33 13.51
CA LEU A 124 10.05 3.32 14.00
C LEU A 124 11.15 3.91 14.85
N ARG A 125 11.72 5.05 14.45
CA ARG A 125 12.74 5.75 15.25
C ARG A 125 12.25 6.11 16.64
N LYS A 126 10.96 6.37 16.83
CA LYS A 126 10.36 6.75 18.10
C LYS A 126 10.19 5.55 19.04
N ILE A 127 9.84 4.40 18.47
CA ILE A 127 9.65 3.14 19.23
C ILE A 127 11.01 2.61 19.73
N GLU A 128 12.03 2.66 18.91
CA GLU A 128 13.38 2.22 19.28
C GLU A 128 13.97 2.98 20.48
N MET A 129 13.63 4.27 20.64
CA MET A 129 14.11 5.09 21.73
C MET A 129 13.44 4.75 23.06
N VAL A 130 12.19 4.33 23.05
CA VAL A 130 11.43 3.98 24.27
C VAL A 130 11.80 2.58 24.77
N GLU A 131 12.07 1.64 23.86
CA GLU A 131 12.40 0.25 24.21
C GLU A 131 13.86 0.10 24.68
N SER A 132 14.77 0.90 24.14
CA SER A 132 16.16 0.96 24.64
C SER A 132 16.27 1.59 26.03
N LEU A 133 15.35 2.46 26.43
CA LEU A 133 15.28 3.00 27.78
C LEU A 133 14.66 2.02 28.80
N LYS A 134 13.76 1.13 28.34
CA LYS A 134 13.10 0.14 29.18
C LYS A 134 13.95 -1.12 29.47
N SER A 135 14.99 -1.36 28.69
CA SER A 135 15.92 -2.47 28.88
C SER A 135 17.08 -2.14 29.85
N VAL A 136 17.08 -0.94 30.43
CA VAL A 136 18.09 -0.47 31.42
C VAL A 136 17.54 -0.47 32.86
N GLU A 137 16.26 -0.75 33.04
CA GLU A 137 15.67 -1.11 34.35
C GLU A 137 15.53 -2.63 34.49
#